data_d15acc65146197fd19eeeca8aa7399ee
#
_entry.id   d15acc65146197fd19eeeca8aa7399ee
#
_cell.length_a   1.000
_cell.length_b   1.000
_cell.length_c   1.000
_cell.angle_alpha   90.00
_cell.angle_beta   90.00
_cell.angle_gamma   90.00
#
_symmetry.space_group_name_H-M   'P 1'
#
loop_
_entity.id
_entity.type
_entity.pdbx_description
1 polymer ?
#
loop_
_entity_poly.entity_id
_entity_poly.type
_entity_poly.pdbx_seq_one_letter_code
_entity_poly.pdbx_strand_id
1 'polypeptide(L)'
;MKKDKGHRTTVTVRLTDEEYAVLQRLCTLKKISRTRYLARLATHHAQQELLQYAVDEYLGGQASLSELATQTGLDVPTIMEEVARLTEEDTQAVEGFLSAVQTLAQVHNDPGFYTLAVQAIT
;
A
#
# COMPACT_ATOMS: atom_id res chain seq x y z
N MET A 1 -16.89 30.22 -3.21
CA MET A 1 -16.45 30.23 -4.58
C MET A 1 -16.80 28.90 -5.26
N LYS A 2 -17.34 28.98 -6.42
CA LYS A 2 -17.74 27.77 -7.10
C LYS A 2 -16.53 27.01 -7.64
N LYS A 3 -16.51 25.72 -7.42
CA LYS A 3 -15.48 24.86 -7.99
C LYS A 3 -15.65 24.76 -9.50
N ASP A 4 -14.62 24.99 -10.19
CA ASP A 4 -14.61 24.86 -11.63
C ASP A 4 -14.33 23.40 -12.01
N LYS A 5 -15.39 22.69 -12.41
CA LYS A 5 -15.26 21.27 -12.75
C LYS A 5 -14.41 21.03 -13.97
N GLY A 6 -14.30 22.01 -14.86
CA GLY A 6 -13.48 21.88 -16.04
C GLY A 6 -12.02 22.26 -15.83
N HIS A 7 -11.71 22.81 -14.67
CA HIS A 7 -10.36 23.27 -14.39
C HIS A 7 -9.38 22.12 -14.32
N ARG A 8 -8.30 22.21 -15.09
CA ARG A 8 -7.25 21.21 -15.10
C ARG A 8 -5.90 21.89 -15.07
N THR A 9 -4.98 21.32 -14.33
CA THR A 9 -3.61 21.78 -14.28
C THR A 9 -2.76 20.88 -15.17
N THR A 10 -1.95 21.50 -16.02
CA THR A 10 -1.08 20.73 -16.91
C THR A 10 0.18 20.32 -16.17
N VAL A 11 0.51 19.05 -16.28
CA VAL A 11 1.73 18.49 -15.70
C VAL A 11 2.51 17.82 -16.84
N THR A 12 3.79 18.11 -16.91
CA THR A 12 4.65 17.53 -17.96
C THR A 12 5.48 16.41 -17.34
N VAL A 13 5.47 15.26 -17.99
CA VAL A 13 6.22 14.08 -17.57
C VAL A 13 7.15 13.66 -18.70
N ARG A 14 8.40 13.35 -18.34
CA ARG A 14 9.39 12.85 -19.31
C ARG A 14 9.53 11.35 -19.13
N LEU A 15 9.45 10.64 -20.25
CA LEU A 15 9.61 9.19 -20.25
C LEU A 15 10.79 8.81 -21.13
N THR A 16 11.46 7.73 -20.77
CA THR A 16 12.45 7.15 -21.68
C THR A 16 11.74 6.51 -22.86
N ASP A 17 12.49 6.23 -23.92
CA ASP A 17 11.90 5.58 -25.09
C ASP A 17 11.27 4.24 -24.74
N GLU A 18 11.89 3.48 -23.84
CA GLU A 18 11.37 2.20 -23.39
C GLU A 18 10.07 2.37 -22.62
N GLU A 19 10.03 3.33 -21.71
CA GLU A 19 8.82 3.62 -20.92
C GLU A 19 7.68 4.05 -21.81
N TYR A 20 7.98 4.92 -22.78
CA TYR A 20 6.98 5.40 -23.71
C TYR A 20 6.43 4.26 -24.57
N ALA A 21 7.30 3.37 -25.03
CA ALA A 21 6.88 2.24 -25.86
C ALA A 21 5.92 1.32 -25.11
N VAL A 22 6.20 1.05 -23.83
CA VAL A 22 5.33 0.23 -22.99
C VAL A 22 3.97 0.90 -22.83
N LEU A 23 3.98 2.19 -22.50
CA LEU A 23 2.75 2.95 -22.31
C LEU A 23 1.91 2.98 -23.58
N GLN A 24 2.55 3.23 -24.72
CA GLN A 24 1.85 3.30 -25.99
C GLN A 24 1.21 1.96 -26.35
N ARG A 25 1.95 0.88 -26.14
CA ARG A 25 1.45 -0.46 -26.44
C ARG A 25 0.22 -0.79 -25.60
N LEU A 26 0.30 -0.50 -24.30
CA LEU A 26 -0.81 -0.76 -23.40
C LEU A 26 -2.05 0.06 -23.76
N CYS A 27 -1.84 1.36 -24.02
CA CYS A 27 -2.96 2.24 -24.35
C CYS A 27 -3.62 1.87 -25.67
N THR A 28 -2.83 1.40 -26.64
CA THR A 28 -3.37 0.93 -27.93
C THR A 28 -4.23 -0.31 -27.71
N LEU A 29 -3.74 -1.25 -26.90
CA LEU A 29 -4.48 -2.49 -26.62
C LEU A 29 -5.77 -2.22 -25.86
N LYS A 30 -5.73 -1.30 -24.92
CA LYS A 30 -6.91 -0.96 -24.11
C LYS A 30 -7.81 0.07 -24.78
N LYS A 31 -7.36 0.65 -25.90
CA LYS A 31 -8.12 1.67 -26.62
C LYS A 31 -8.45 2.87 -25.75
N ILE A 32 -7.45 3.37 -25.05
CA ILE A 32 -7.57 4.52 -24.15
C ILE A 32 -6.49 5.54 -24.50
N SER A 33 -6.76 6.84 -24.34
CA SER A 33 -5.75 7.85 -24.61
C SER A 33 -4.64 7.79 -23.54
N ARG A 34 -3.40 8.09 -23.98
CA ARG A 34 -2.26 8.11 -23.08
C ARG A 34 -2.43 9.12 -21.95
N THR A 35 -2.91 10.31 -22.31
CA THR A 35 -3.13 11.38 -21.33
C THR A 35 -4.12 10.95 -20.25
N ARG A 36 -5.23 10.36 -20.68
CA ARG A 36 -6.27 9.92 -19.75
C ARG A 36 -5.77 8.79 -18.85
N TYR A 37 -5.03 7.86 -19.45
CA TYR A 37 -4.46 6.74 -18.68
C TYR A 37 -3.48 7.24 -17.63
N LEU A 38 -2.56 8.14 -18.02
CA LEU A 38 -1.57 8.68 -17.11
C LEU A 38 -2.20 9.47 -15.97
N ALA A 39 -3.21 10.28 -16.27
CA ALA A 39 -3.90 11.05 -15.24
C ALA A 39 -4.55 10.13 -14.21
N ARG A 40 -5.20 9.09 -14.69
CA ARG A 40 -5.86 8.13 -13.81
C ARG A 40 -4.85 7.34 -12.98
N LEU A 41 -3.78 6.89 -13.60
CA LEU A 41 -2.73 6.12 -12.93
C LEU A 41 -2.05 6.95 -11.86
N ALA A 42 -1.67 8.20 -12.19
CA ALA A 42 -1.00 9.09 -11.24
C ALA A 42 -1.88 9.38 -10.04
N THR A 43 -3.15 9.66 -10.27
CA THR A 43 -4.11 9.95 -9.19
C THR A 43 -4.26 8.74 -8.27
N HIS A 44 -4.48 7.57 -8.86
CA HIS A 44 -4.69 6.35 -8.09
C HIS A 44 -3.45 6.00 -7.26
N HIS A 45 -2.28 6.07 -7.87
CA HIS A 45 -1.03 5.76 -7.18
C HIS A 45 -0.74 6.75 -6.06
N ALA A 46 -0.97 8.04 -6.32
CA ALA A 46 -0.75 9.06 -5.29
C ALA A 46 -1.69 8.86 -4.11
N GLN A 47 -2.94 8.50 -4.37
CA GLN A 47 -3.89 8.22 -3.30
C GLN A 47 -3.45 7.04 -2.44
N GLN A 48 -2.94 5.99 -3.08
CA GLN A 48 -2.42 4.84 -2.36
C GLN A 48 -1.21 5.20 -1.52
N GLU A 49 -0.31 6.02 -2.03
CA GLU A 49 0.86 6.44 -1.27
C GLU A 49 0.51 7.37 -0.12
N LEU A 50 -0.49 8.23 -0.29
CA LEU A 50 -0.97 9.06 0.81
C LEU A 50 -1.52 8.20 1.95
N LEU A 51 -2.29 7.18 1.60
CA LEU A 51 -2.83 6.26 2.59
C LEU A 51 -1.71 5.50 3.29
N GLN A 52 -0.73 5.00 2.54
CA GLN A 52 0.41 4.29 3.11
C GLN A 52 1.21 5.19 4.05
N TYR A 53 1.43 6.44 3.65
CA TYR A 53 2.12 7.42 4.49
C TYR A 53 1.37 7.61 5.81
N ALA A 54 0.06 7.80 5.74
CA ALA A 54 -0.75 8.02 6.95
C ALA A 54 -0.66 6.82 7.90
N VAL A 55 -0.77 5.62 7.35
CA VAL A 55 -0.71 4.40 8.16
C VAL A 55 0.67 4.24 8.81
N ASP A 56 1.73 4.44 8.05
CA ASP A 56 3.09 4.31 8.54
C ASP A 56 3.37 5.30 9.68
N GLU A 57 2.94 6.55 9.51
CA GLU A 57 3.14 7.57 10.54
C GLU A 57 2.32 7.29 11.79
N TYR A 58 1.10 6.79 11.62
CA TYR A 58 0.27 6.44 12.75
C TYR A 58 0.84 5.26 13.53
N LEU A 59 1.20 4.20 12.84
CA LEU A 59 1.76 3.00 13.48
C LEU A 59 3.11 3.27 14.11
N GLY A 60 3.88 4.20 13.54
CA GLY A 60 5.16 4.62 14.10
C GLY A 60 5.04 5.59 15.27
N GLY A 61 3.83 6.00 15.61
CA GLY A 61 3.60 6.94 16.71
C GLY A 61 4.02 8.36 16.42
N GLN A 62 4.19 8.73 15.14
CA GLN A 62 4.69 10.04 14.74
C GLN A 62 3.61 11.10 14.69
N ALA A 63 2.36 10.71 14.46
CA ALA A 63 1.26 11.66 14.32
C ALA A 63 -0.05 11.00 14.75
N SER A 64 -1.01 11.84 15.15
CA SER A 64 -2.35 11.38 15.49
C SER A 64 -3.18 11.20 14.21
N LEU A 65 -4.28 10.45 14.34
CA LEU A 65 -5.20 10.28 13.22
C LEU A 65 -5.76 11.60 12.72
N SER A 66 -6.06 12.51 13.63
CA SER A 66 -6.58 13.83 13.29
C SER A 66 -5.57 14.63 12.48
N GLU A 67 -4.32 14.61 12.90
CA GLU A 67 -3.26 15.30 12.18
C GLU A 67 -3.06 14.72 10.79
N LEU A 68 -3.07 13.39 10.68
CA LEU A 68 -2.87 12.72 9.40
C LEU A 68 -4.02 12.96 8.44
N ALA A 69 -5.25 12.98 8.95
CA ALA A 69 -6.42 13.31 8.12
C ALA A 69 -6.27 14.72 7.55
N THR A 70 -5.81 15.66 8.34
CA THR A 70 -5.59 17.03 7.87
C THR A 70 -4.47 17.11 6.84
N GLN A 71 -3.36 16.43 7.08
CA GLN A 71 -2.21 16.48 6.19
C GLN A 71 -2.46 15.81 4.85
N THR A 72 -3.14 14.68 4.86
CA THR A 72 -3.32 13.86 3.66
C THR A 72 -4.61 14.15 2.90
N GLY A 73 -5.57 14.78 3.55
CA GLY A 73 -6.91 14.96 2.97
C GLY A 73 -7.78 13.72 3.05
N LEU A 74 -7.28 12.65 3.66
CA LEU A 74 -8.06 11.43 3.87
C LEU A 74 -8.88 11.58 5.15
N ASP A 75 -10.03 10.90 5.22
CA ASP A 75 -10.80 10.92 6.45
C ASP A 75 -10.29 9.86 7.42
N VAL A 76 -10.59 10.05 8.70
CA VAL A 76 -10.12 9.15 9.75
C VAL A 76 -10.61 7.71 9.54
N PRO A 77 -11.87 7.46 9.20
CA PRO A 77 -12.31 6.08 8.95
C PRO A 77 -11.52 5.36 7.87
N THR A 78 -11.16 6.04 6.79
CA THR A 78 -10.36 5.44 5.72
C THR A 78 -8.99 5.00 6.24
N ILE A 79 -8.33 5.85 7.02
CA ILE A 79 -7.03 5.51 7.61
C ILE A 79 -7.17 4.34 8.57
N MET A 80 -8.19 4.36 9.41
CA MET A 80 -8.43 3.30 10.39
C MET A 80 -8.73 1.95 9.74
N GLU A 81 -9.49 1.95 8.67
CA GLU A 81 -9.79 0.72 7.93
C GLU A 81 -8.51 0.08 7.41
N GLU A 82 -7.60 0.89 6.88
CA GLU A 82 -6.34 0.38 6.36
C GLU A 82 -5.43 -0.13 7.48
N VAL A 83 -5.38 0.57 8.60
CA VAL A 83 -4.63 0.13 9.79
C VAL A 83 -5.14 -1.24 10.25
N ALA A 84 -6.46 -1.38 10.35
CA ALA A 84 -7.06 -2.64 10.79
C ALA A 84 -6.75 -3.79 9.81
N ARG A 85 -6.84 -3.51 8.51
CA ARG A 85 -6.56 -4.52 7.49
C ARG A 85 -5.10 -5.01 7.57
N LEU A 86 -4.16 -4.10 7.68
CA LEU A 86 -2.75 -4.46 7.76
C LEU A 86 -2.41 -5.19 9.05
N THR A 87 -2.99 -4.77 10.17
CA THR A 87 -2.79 -5.42 11.45
C THR A 87 -3.30 -6.86 11.42
N GLU A 88 -4.45 -7.08 10.80
CA GLU A 88 -5.02 -8.42 10.67
C GLU A 88 -4.15 -9.31 9.78
N GLU A 89 -3.67 -8.78 8.66
CA GLU A 89 -2.79 -9.53 7.76
C GLU A 89 -1.50 -9.94 8.47
N ASP A 90 -0.90 -9.05 9.23
CA ASP A 90 0.31 -9.34 9.98
C ASP A 90 0.07 -10.44 11.01
N THR A 91 -1.04 -10.37 11.72
CA THR A 91 -1.40 -11.38 12.71
C THR A 91 -1.57 -12.75 12.05
N GLN A 92 -2.27 -12.81 10.93
CA GLN A 92 -2.47 -14.06 10.20
C GLN A 92 -1.16 -14.63 9.68
N ALA A 93 -0.27 -13.79 9.21
CA ALA A 93 1.04 -14.22 8.71
C ALA A 93 1.87 -14.84 9.84
N VAL A 94 1.89 -14.21 11.01
CA VAL A 94 2.62 -14.72 12.16
C VAL A 94 2.02 -16.03 12.64
N GLU A 95 0.71 -16.11 12.73
CA GLU A 95 0.02 -17.33 13.14
C GLU A 95 0.31 -18.49 12.19
N GLY A 96 0.29 -18.22 10.88
CA GLY A 96 0.60 -19.23 9.88
C GLY A 96 2.03 -19.72 9.99
N PHE A 97 2.98 -18.81 10.23
CA PHE A 97 4.38 -19.16 10.42
C PHE A 97 4.56 -20.04 11.65
N LEU A 98 3.99 -19.65 12.79
CA LEU A 98 4.10 -20.43 14.03
C LEU A 98 3.49 -21.81 13.88
N SER A 99 2.35 -21.92 13.20
CA SER A 99 1.71 -23.19 12.95
C SER A 99 2.59 -24.11 12.13
N ALA A 100 3.21 -23.57 11.07
CA ALA A 100 4.11 -24.35 10.21
C ALA A 100 5.33 -24.83 10.98
N VAL A 101 5.93 -23.96 11.80
CA VAL A 101 7.10 -24.30 12.63
C VAL A 101 6.75 -25.39 13.63
N GLN A 102 5.57 -25.30 14.26
CA GLN A 102 5.12 -26.30 15.20
C GLN A 102 4.96 -27.66 14.54
N THR A 103 4.39 -27.70 13.34
CA THR A 103 4.24 -28.93 12.57
C THR A 103 5.60 -29.54 12.27
N LEU A 104 6.57 -28.74 11.82
CA LEU A 104 7.91 -29.22 11.54
C LEU A 104 8.59 -29.76 12.80
N ALA A 105 8.45 -29.08 13.93
CA ALA A 105 9.01 -29.55 15.20
C ALA A 105 8.43 -30.90 15.61
N GLN A 106 7.14 -31.10 15.40
CA GLN A 106 6.50 -32.37 15.69
C GLN A 106 7.01 -33.50 14.78
N VAL A 107 7.16 -33.20 13.50
CA VAL A 107 7.65 -34.18 12.54
C VAL A 107 9.08 -34.60 12.87
N HIS A 108 9.92 -33.65 13.24
CA HIS A 108 11.33 -33.92 13.54
C HIS A 108 11.57 -34.27 15.01
N ASN A 109 10.54 -34.19 15.82
CA ASN A 109 10.60 -34.44 17.27
C ASN A 109 11.68 -33.59 17.93
N ASP A 110 11.72 -32.31 17.56
CA ASP A 110 12.73 -31.36 18.04
C ASP A 110 12.06 -30.09 18.60
N PRO A 111 11.70 -30.09 19.89
CA PRO A 111 11.08 -28.93 20.51
C PRO A 111 11.98 -27.70 20.53
N GLY A 112 13.31 -27.86 20.50
CA GLY A 112 14.24 -26.75 20.46
C GLY A 112 14.12 -25.93 19.18
N PHE A 113 13.79 -26.58 18.06
CA PHE A 113 13.60 -25.90 16.79
C PHE A 113 12.45 -24.89 16.88
N TYR A 114 11.34 -25.29 17.48
CA TYR A 114 10.20 -24.40 17.65
C TYR A 114 10.57 -23.18 18.50
N THR A 115 11.26 -23.41 19.61
CA THR A 115 11.68 -22.34 20.51
C THR A 115 12.57 -21.32 19.79
N LEU A 116 13.56 -21.80 19.01
CA LEU A 116 14.44 -20.92 18.26
C LEU A 116 13.67 -20.11 17.22
N ALA A 117 12.74 -20.73 16.52
CA ALA A 117 11.94 -20.04 15.51
C ALA A 117 11.07 -18.96 16.12
N VAL A 118 10.46 -19.21 17.27
CA VAL A 118 9.66 -18.22 17.98
C VAL A 118 10.53 -17.05 18.42
N GLN A 119 11.71 -17.30 18.92
CA GLN A 119 12.64 -16.24 19.32
C GLN A 119 13.06 -15.37 18.13
N ALA A 120 13.18 -15.96 16.94
CA ALA A 120 13.61 -15.23 15.75
C ALA A 120 12.56 -14.20 15.30
N ILE A 121 11.29 -14.39 15.62
CA ILE A 121 10.22 -13.48 15.18
C ILE A 121 9.73 -12.54 16.28
N THR A 122 10.26 -12.67 17.49
CA THR A 122 9.91 -11.76 18.59
C THR A 122 11.02 -10.76 18.82
#